data_cdcb5ec2f15fc9d27e385eff12aed442
#
_entry.id   cdcb5ec2f15fc9d27e385eff12aed442
#
_cell.length_a   1.000
_cell.length_b   1.000
_cell.length_c   1.000
_cell.angle_alpha   90.00
_cell.angle_beta   90.00
_cell.angle_gamma   90.00
#
_symmetry.space_group_name_H-M   'P 1'
#
loop_
_entity.id
_entity.type
_entity.pdbx_description
1 polymer ?
#
loop_
_entity_poly.entity_id
_entity_poly.type
_entity_poly.pdbx_seq_one_letter_code
_entity_poly.pdbx_strand_id
1 'polypeptide(L)'
;PQDYGYVISDPVQYAIPFRSIVPLEIDGLLVASRSAGYSSLAAGSARIVPTGMGVADAAGVAAVLAQKENKTFRELSKTTEFANKVREQLKKQGAFVKKLETDYPYKGEWYDEAVQTLINKGLIVGGYENDIQVEEDITYLTFMNTFVSTMERTLNASNFINSEAMWTHYN
;
A
#
# COMPACT_ATOMS: atom_id res chain seq x y z
N PRO A 1 6.68 -26.57 5.94
CA PRO A 1 6.59 -25.80 4.73
C PRO A 1 5.13 -25.54 4.47
N GLN A 2 4.74 -24.30 4.61
CA GLN A 2 3.37 -23.91 4.33
C GLN A 2 3.23 -23.80 2.83
N ASP A 3 2.22 -24.45 2.28
CA ASP A 3 1.86 -24.29 0.89
C ASP A 3 1.33 -22.87 0.66
N TYR A 4 2.19 -22.00 0.19
CA TYR A 4 1.83 -20.64 -0.22
C TYR A 4 1.30 -20.59 -1.66
N GLY A 5 0.86 -21.70 -2.19
CA GLY A 5 0.37 -21.84 -3.56
C GLY A 5 -1.11 -21.49 -3.76
N TYR A 6 -1.76 -20.87 -2.80
CA TYR A 6 -3.16 -20.48 -2.98
C TYR A 6 -3.25 -19.15 -3.74
N VAL A 7 -3.79 -19.22 -4.95
CA VAL A 7 -4.48 -18.08 -5.56
C VAL A 7 -5.77 -17.90 -4.77
N ILE A 8 -5.80 -16.93 -3.87
CA ILE A 8 -6.96 -16.68 -3.02
C ILE A 8 -8.10 -16.08 -3.86
N SER A 9 -7.77 -15.17 -4.75
CA SER A 9 -8.62 -14.67 -5.84
C SER A 9 -7.77 -13.81 -6.78
N ASP A 10 -8.23 -13.56 -7.99
CA ASP A 10 -7.60 -12.61 -8.88
C ASP A 10 -7.95 -11.18 -8.43
N PRO A 11 -6.97 -10.33 -8.11
CA PRO A 11 -7.27 -8.94 -7.80
C PRO A 11 -7.83 -8.27 -9.05
N VAL A 12 -9.01 -7.69 -8.93
CA VAL A 12 -9.68 -7.04 -10.06
C VAL A 12 -8.83 -5.89 -10.60
N GLN A 13 -8.29 -5.09 -9.71
CA GLN A 13 -7.45 -3.95 -10.08
C GLN A 13 -6.71 -3.38 -8.86
N TYR A 14 -5.45 -2.96 -9.02
CA TYR A 14 -4.72 -2.24 -7.98
C TYR A 14 -3.68 -1.29 -8.58
N ALA A 15 -3.25 -0.30 -7.81
CA ALA A 15 -2.19 0.62 -8.19
C ALA A 15 -0.90 0.33 -7.43
N ILE A 16 0.24 0.50 -8.09
CA ILE A 16 1.56 0.44 -7.46
C ILE A 16 1.90 1.83 -6.93
N PRO A 17 2.04 2.02 -5.61
CA PRO A 17 2.40 3.31 -5.04
C PRO A 17 3.81 3.74 -5.46
N PHE A 18 4.02 5.01 -5.77
CA PHE A 18 5.35 5.54 -6.12
C PHE A 18 6.40 5.23 -5.04
N ARG A 19 6.04 5.31 -3.77
CA ARG A 19 6.94 5.01 -2.65
C ARG A 19 7.51 3.60 -2.65
N SER A 20 6.85 2.62 -3.30
CA SER A 20 7.36 1.24 -3.35
C SER A 20 8.61 1.08 -4.21
N ILE A 21 8.91 2.05 -5.07
CA ILE A 21 10.12 2.08 -5.88
C ILE A 21 11.21 3.01 -5.34
N VAL A 22 10.96 3.67 -4.20
CA VAL A 22 11.88 4.62 -3.55
C VAL A 22 12.53 3.95 -2.36
N PRO A 23 13.85 3.66 -2.36
CA PRO A 23 14.56 3.10 -1.20
C PRO A 23 14.51 4.04 0.00
N LEU A 24 14.47 3.46 1.21
CA LEU A 24 14.40 4.23 2.45
C LEU A 24 15.71 4.96 2.79
N GLU A 25 16.86 4.36 2.49
CA GLU A 25 18.16 4.84 2.96
C GLU A 25 19.06 5.38 1.85
N ILE A 26 18.72 5.12 0.59
CA ILE A 26 19.55 5.53 -0.56
C ILE A 26 18.82 6.61 -1.35
N ASP A 27 19.44 7.76 -1.48
CA ASP A 27 18.95 8.85 -2.32
C ASP A 27 19.42 8.70 -3.77
N GLY A 28 18.69 9.31 -4.70
CA GLY A 28 19.03 9.30 -6.12
C GLY A 28 18.80 7.95 -6.83
N LEU A 29 18.21 6.97 -6.16
CA LEU A 29 17.93 5.65 -6.73
C LEU A 29 16.41 5.38 -6.78
N LEU A 30 15.95 4.79 -7.89
CA LEU A 30 14.64 4.16 -8.01
C LEU A 30 14.81 2.68 -8.35
N VAL A 31 14.03 1.83 -7.70
CA VAL A 31 14.05 0.37 -7.92
C VAL A 31 12.79 -0.06 -8.63
N ALA A 32 12.85 -0.07 -9.96
CA ALA A 32 11.69 -0.30 -10.81
C ALA A 32 11.72 -1.71 -11.40
N SER A 33 11.37 -2.70 -10.64
CA SER A 33 11.21 -4.07 -11.13
C SER A 33 10.70 -4.98 -10.02
N ARG A 34 10.96 -6.28 -10.15
CA ARG A 34 10.67 -7.30 -9.14
C ARG A 34 11.30 -7.04 -7.77
N SER A 35 12.35 -6.22 -7.72
CA SER A 35 13.05 -5.86 -6.48
C SER A 35 12.45 -4.65 -5.75
N ALA A 36 11.38 -4.05 -6.27
CA ALA A 36 10.68 -2.95 -5.60
C ALA A 36 10.10 -3.40 -4.25
N GLY A 37 9.80 -2.45 -3.39
CA GLY A 37 9.35 -2.68 -2.02
C GLY A 37 7.91 -3.22 -1.94
N TYR A 38 7.72 -4.44 -2.41
CA TYR A 38 6.46 -5.16 -2.33
C TYR A 38 6.42 -6.07 -1.11
N SER A 39 5.25 -6.17 -0.48
CA SER A 39 5.01 -7.24 0.47
C SER A 39 4.99 -8.60 -0.25
N SER A 40 5.15 -9.69 0.50
CA SER A 40 5.13 -11.05 -0.05
C SER A 40 3.88 -11.33 -0.89
N LEU A 41 2.70 -10.92 -0.41
CA LEU A 41 1.43 -11.08 -1.14
C LEU A 41 1.38 -10.20 -2.40
N ALA A 42 1.74 -8.92 -2.29
CA ALA A 42 1.75 -8.01 -3.44
C ALA A 42 2.75 -8.46 -4.52
N ALA A 43 3.89 -9.00 -4.12
CA ALA A 43 4.89 -9.52 -5.05
C ALA A 43 4.35 -10.65 -5.93
N GLY A 44 3.38 -11.43 -5.45
CA GLY A 44 2.73 -12.49 -6.22
C GLY A 44 2.20 -12.03 -7.58
N SER A 45 1.57 -10.86 -7.61
CA SER A 45 1.02 -10.25 -8.83
C SER A 45 1.86 -9.09 -9.39
N ALA A 46 2.51 -8.30 -8.54
CA ALA A 46 3.26 -7.12 -8.99
C ALA A 46 4.58 -7.42 -9.69
N ARG A 47 5.18 -8.59 -9.46
CA ARG A 47 6.48 -8.96 -10.03
C ARG A 47 6.45 -9.53 -11.46
N ILE A 48 5.30 -9.54 -12.12
CA ILE A 48 5.18 -9.99 -13.50
C ILE A 48 5.81 -8.97 -14.46
N VAL A 49 6.29 -9.46 -15.60
CA VAL A 49 7.07 -8.63 -16.54
C VAL A 49 6.31 -7.41 -17.05
N PRO A 50 5.04 -7.50 -17.51
CA PRO A 50 4.33 -6.32 -17.99
C PRO A 50 4.16 -5.23 -16.93
N THR A 51 3.89 -5.61 -15.68
CA THR A 51 3.83 -4.67 -14.55
C THR A 51 5.18 -4.01 -14.32
N GLY A 52 6.28 -4.81 -14.36
CA GLY A 52 7.64 -4.28 -14.22
C GLY A 52 8.01 -3.27 -15.30
N MET A 53 7.58 -3.49 -16.54
CA MET A 53 7.78 -2.53 -17.65
C MET A 53 7.06 -1.21 -17.38
N GLY A 54 5.78 -1.26 -17.00
CA GLY A 54 5.02 -0.04 -16.69
C GLY A 54 5.60 0.73 -15.48
N VAL A 55 6.12 0.03 -14.48
CA VAL A 55 6.80 0.64 -13.34
C VAL A 55 8.14 1.27 -13.77
N ALA A 56 8.87 0.64 -14.71
CA ALA A 56 10.12 1.20 -15.24
C ALA A 56 9.88 2.49 -16.03
N ASP A 57 8.83 2.54 -16.86
CA ASP A 57 8.41 3.76 -17.56
C ASP A 57 8.10 4.88 -16.57
N ALA A 58 7.36 4.56 -15.51
CA ALA A 58 7.04 5.52 -14.45
C ALA A 58 8.29 6.02 -13.72
N ALA A 59 9.27 5.15 -13.47
CA ALA A 59 10.53 5.52 -12.85
C ALA A 59 11.35 6.46 -13.74
N GLY A 60 11.42 6.19 -15.05
CA GLY A 60 12.08 7.05 -16.02
C GLY A 60 11.48 8.46 -16.06
N VAL A 61 10.14 8.54 -16.14
CA VAL A 61 9.42 9.83 -16.09
C VAL A 61 9.67 10.55 -14.76
N ALA A 62 9.59 9.81 -13.65
CA ALA A 62 9.80 10.37 -12.31
C ALA A 62 11.22 10.94 -12.16
N ALA A 63 12.23 10.27 -12.69
CA ALA A 63 13.62 10.75 -12.64
C ALA A 63 13.77 12.13 -13.31
N VAL A 64 13.21 12.29 -14.51
CA VAL A 64 13.26 13.56 -15.24
C VAL A 64 12.49 14.67 -14.51
N LEU A 65 11.31 14.35 -13.96
CA LEU A 65 10.51 15.33 -13.23
C LEU A 65 11.17 15.76 -11.92
N ALA A 66 11.75 14.81 -11.17
CA ALA A 66 12.45 15.09 -9.91
C ALA A 66 13.66 16.00 -10.14
N GLN A 67 14.42 15.76 -11.22
CA GLN A 67 15.54 16.63 -11.62
C GLN A 67 15.07 18.06 -11.90
N LYS A 68 13.94 18.23 -12.59
CA LYS A 68 13.35 19.55 -12.86
C LYS A 68 12.89 20.27 -11.58
N GLU A 69 12.39 19.53 -10.60
CA GLU A 69 11.94 20.08 -9.32
C GLU A 69 13.09 20.27 -8.32
N ASN A 70 14.29 19.77 -8.64
CA ASN A 70 15.48 19.79 -7.76
C ASN A 70 15.18 19.25 -6.36
N LYS A 71 14.45 18.11 -6.30
CA LYS A 71 14.05 17.43 -5.07
C LYS A 71 14.42 15.96 -5.12
N THR A 72 14.65 15.37 -3.96
CA THR A 72 14.89 13.94 -3.84
C THR A 72 13.62 13.13 -4.06
N PHE A 73 13.77 11.89 -4.55
CA PHE A 73 12.60 10.97 -4.70
C PHE A 73 11.88 10.75 -3.38
N ARG A 74 12.61 10.74 -2.27
CA ARG A 74 12.05 10.55 -0.93
C ARG A 74 11.17 11.71 -0.50
N GLU A 75 11.58 12.94 -0.77
CA GLU A 75 10.75 14.12 -0.51
C GLU A 75 9.49 14.08 -1.37
N LEU A 76 9.63 13.75 -2.65
CA LEU A 76 8.53 13.69 -3.61
C LEU A 76 7.56 12.54 -3.34
N SER A 77 8.01 11.46 -2.71
CA SER A 77 7.18 10.30 -2.36
C SER A 77 6.24 10.54 -1.18
N LYS A 78 6.42 11.63 -0.44
CA LYS A 78 5.60 11.97 0.74
C LYS A 78 4.20 12.47 0.37
N THR A 79 4.01 12.93 -0.87
CA THR A 79 2.76 13.48 -1.35
C THR A 79 2.27 12.74 -2.60
N THR A 80 0.96 12.74 -2.82
CA THR A 80 0.35 12.19 -4.03
C THR A 80 0.49 13.10 -5.25
N GLU A 81 0.84 14.37 -5.04
CA GLU A 81 0.96 15.37 -6.11
C GLU A 81 1.98 14.96 -7.16
N PHE A 82 3.17 14.54 -6.72
CA PHE A 82 4.21 14.11 -7.64
C PHE A 82 3.80 12.86 -8.43
N ALA A 83 3.19 11.89 -7.79
CA ALA A 83 2.68 10.70 -8.48
C ALA A 83 1.63 11.06 -9.54
N ASN A 84 0.81 12.08 -9.30
CA ASN A 84 -0.15 12.59 -10.28
C ASN A 84 0.57 13.24 -11.48
N LYS A 85 1.62 14.03 -11.25
CA LYS A 85 2.45 14.60 -12.34
C LYS A 85 3.08 13.50 -13.21
N VAL A 86 3.57 12.44 -12.59
CA VAL A 86 4.12 11.27 -13.31
C VAL A 86 3.04 10.61 -14.16
N ARG A 87 1.85 10.38 -13.61
CA ARG A 87 0.70 9.80 -14.36
C ARG A 87 0.30 10.66 -15.55
N GLU A 88 0.19 11.97 -15.38
CA GLU A 88 -0.17 12.87 -16.46
C GLU A 88 0.88 12.89 -17.58
N GLN A 89 2.15 12.81 -17.23
CA GLN A 89 3.22 12.72 -18.22
C GLN A 89 3.18 11.37 -18.97
N LEU A 90 2.95 10.28 -18.26
CA LEU A 90 2.77 8.95 -18.87
C LEU A 90 1.59 8.93 -19.85
N LYS A 91 0.45 9.52 -19.47
CA LYS A 91 -0.71 9.66 -20.38
C LYS A 91 -0.36 10.42 -21.65
N LYS A 92 0.41 11.52 -21.54
CA LYS A 92 0.87 12.29 -22.70
C LYS A 92 1.77 11.49 -23.63
N GLN A 93 2.46 10.49 -23.11
CA GLN A 93 3.31 9.57 -23.86
C GLN A 93 2.54 8.37 -24.43
N GLY A 94 1.23 8.30 -24.21
CA GLY A 94 0.38 7.24 -24.71
C GLY A 94 0.28 6.01 -23.79
N ALA A 95 0.82 6.09 -22.57
CA ALA A 95 0.69 5.00 -21.61
C ALA A 95 -0.75 4.86 -21.12
N PHE A 96 -1.20 3.62 -20.98
CA PHE A 96 -2.51 3.32 -20.41
C PHE A 96 -2.47 3.45 -18.87
N VAL A 97 -2.73 4.66 -18.39
CA VAL A 97 -2.81 4.97 -16.96
C VAL A 97 -4.22 5.40 -16.63
N LYS A 98 -5.01 4.50 -16.06
CA LYS A 98 -6.38 4.77 -15.64
C LYS A 98 -6.38 5.11 -14.15
N LYS A 99 -7.22 6.07 -13.75
CA LYS A 99 -7.54 6.25 -12.32
C LYS A 99 -8.34 5.02 -11.89
N LEU A 100 -7.90 4.38 -10.83
CA LEU A 100 -8.69 3.33 -10.20
C LEU A 100 -9.91 3.98 -9.55
N GLU A 101 -11.09 3.54 -9.95
CA GLU A 101 -12.30 3.74 -9.19
C GLU A 101 -12.41 2.52 -8.27
N THR A 102 -12.01 2.67 -7.03
CA THR A 102 -12.28 1.68 -6.00
C THR A 102 -13.72 1.87 -5.59
N ASP A 103 -14.49 0.82 -5.69
CA ASP A 103 -15.80 0.78 -5.05
C ASP A 103 -15.59 0.92 -3.54
N TYR A 104 -16.26 1.90 -2.96
CA TYR A 104 -16.20 2.16 -1.53
C TYR A 104 -17.63 2.11 -0.99
N PRO A 105 -18.08 0.91 -0.56
CA PRO A 105 -19.47 0.67 -0.21
C PRO A 105 -19.94 1.38 1.06
N TYR A 106 -19.02 1.89 1.87
CA TYR A 106 -19.33 2.48 3.19
C TYR A 106 -19.60 3.97 3.15
N LYS A 107 -19.59 4.60 1.97
CA LYS A 107 -19.75 6.04 1.81
C LYS A 107 -21.11 6.51 2.29
N GLY A 108 -21.09 7.40 3.29
CA GLY A 108 -22.30 8.00 3.85
C GLY A 108 -22.94 7.18 4.96
N GLU A 109 -22.40 6.01 5.30
CA GLU A 109 -22.81 5.23 6.46
C GLU A 109 -22.32 5.91 7.76
N TRP A 110 -22.98 5.62 8.89
CA TRP A 110 -22.63 6.24 10.17
C TRP A 110 -21.21 5.92 10.65
N TYR A 111 -20.62 4.84 10.18
CA TYR A 111 -19.25 4.40 10.46
C TYR A 111 -18.22 4.78 9.39
N ASP A 112 -18.60 5.51 8.34
CA ASP A 112 -17.75 5.87 7.20
C ASP A 112 -16.43 6.51 7.64
N GLU A 113 -16.48 7.52 8.52
CA GLU A 113 -15.29 8.23 9.01
C GLU A 113 -14.33 7.29 9.76
N ALA A 114 -14.87 6.39 10.58
CA ALA A 114 -14.09 5.41 11.31
C ALA A 114 -13.40 4.42 10.36
N VAL A 115 -14.13 3.91 9.39
CA VAL A 115 -13.61 2.99 8.35
C VAL A 115 -12.50 3.66 7.55
N GLN A 116 -12.71 4.88 7.06
CA GLN A 116 -11.67 5.63 6.34
C GLN A 116 -10.42 5.85 7.19
N THR A 117 -10.59 6.18 8.45
CA THR A 117 -9.48 6.39 9.39
C THR A 117 -8.66 5.12 9.58
N LEU A 118 -9.31 3.98 9.78
CA LEU A 118 -8.66 2.69 9.98
C LEU A 118 -7.96 2.20 8.70
N ILE A 119 -8.60 2.34 7.54
CA ILE A 119 -7.99 2.01 6.24
C ILE A 119 -6.77 2.89 5.96
N ASN A 120 -6.89 4.21 6.14
CA ASN A 120 -5.80 5.15 5.89
C ASN A 120 -4.59 4.91 6.81
N LYS A 121 -4.83 4.43 8.01
CA LYS A 121 -3.77 4.01 8.96
C LYS A 121 -3.26 2.59 8.67
N GLY A 122 -3.85 1.87 7.73
CA GLY A 122 -3.51 0.48 7.41
C GLY A 122 -3.80 -0.50 8.55
N LEU A 123 -4.81 -0.21 9.37
CA LEU A 123 -5.21 -1.03 10.51
C LEU A 123 -6.22 -2.11 10.12
N ILE A 124 -7.02 -1.85 9.10
CA ILE A 124 -7.93 -2.80 8.49
C ILE A 124 -7.75 -2.81 6.99
N VAL A 125 -8.01 -3.95 6.40
CA VAL A 125 -7.99 -4.16 4.95
C VAL A 125 -9.20 -5.00 4.56
N GLY A 126 -9.86 -4.63 3.47
CA GLY A 126 -11.06 -5.31 2.99
C GLY A 126 -10.81 -6.58 2.17
N GLY A 127 -9.59 -7.10 2.19
CA GLY A 127 -9.25 -8.25 1.35
C GLY A 127 -9.33 -7.90 -0.14
N TYR A 128 -9.65 -8.90 -0.97
CA TYR A 128 -9.68 -8.74 -2.43
C TYR A 128 -10.94 -8.02 -2.93
N GLU A 129 -12.03 -8.15 -2.22
CA GLU A 129 -13.33 -7.55 -2.58
C GLU A 129 -13.51 -6.16 -1.99
N ASN A 130 -12.51 -5.68 -1.26
CA ASN A 130 -12.54 -4.43 -0.51
C ASN A 130 -13.71 -4.36 0.49
N ASP A 131 -14.14 -5.53 0.95
CA ASP A 131 -15.18 -5.70 1.96
C ASP A 131 -14.51 -5.98 3.31
N ILE A 132 -14.69 -5.06 4.26
CA ILE A 132 -14.18 -5.19 5.63
C ILE A 132 -15.19 -5.87 6.58
N GLN A 133 -16.30 -6.33 6.05
CA GLN A 133 -17.29 -7.10 6.79
C GLN A 133 -17.78 -6.40 8.08
N VAL A 134 -18.13 -5.12 7.96
CA VAL A 134 -18.52 -4.28 9.11
C VAL A 134 -19.76 -4.77 9.88
N GLU A 135 -20.57 -5.61 9.25
CA GLU A 135 -21.78 -6.19 9.84
C GLU A 135 -21.53 -7.58 10.45
N GLU A 136 -20.33 -8.14 10.29
CA GLU A 136 -20.01 -9.46 10.80
C GLU A 136 -19.46 -9.40 12.23
N ASP A 137 -19.68 -10.48 12.98
CA ASP A 137 -19.15 -10.59 14.33
C ASP A 137 -17.63 -10.66 14.34
N ILE A 138 -17.00 -9.80 15.10
CA ILE A 138 -15.55 -9.80 15.27
C ILE A 138 -15.14 -10.79 16.37
N THR A 139 -14.11 -11.59 16.12
CA THR A 139 -13.54 -12.44 17.16
C THR A 139 -12.78 -11.59 18.19
N TYR A 140 -12.71 -12.08 19.44
CA TYR A 140 -11.95 -11.41 20.51
C TYR A 140 -10.49 -11.17 20.09
N LEU A 141 -9.86 -12.14 19.44
CA LEU A 141 -8.48 -12.05 18.97
C LEU A 141 -8.33 -10.94 17.91
N THR A 142 -9.20 -10.90 16.93
CA THR A 142 -9.19 -9.87 15.87
C THR A 142 -9.41 -8.48 16.46
N PHE A 143 -10.37 -8.35 17.40
CA PHE A 143 -10.62 -7.09 18.11
C PHE A 143 -9.36 -6.63 18.86
N MET A 144 -8.74 -7.50 19.66
CA MET A 144 -7.55 -7.15 20.43
C MET A 144 -6.36 -6.78 19.54
N ASN A 145 -6.12 -7.52 18.47
CA ASN A 145 -5.05 -7.22 17.53
C ASN A 145 -5.26 -5.85 16.84
N THR A 146 -6.47 -5.55 16.42
CA THR A 146 -6.82 -4.26 15.81
C THR A 146 -6.68 -3.13 16.81
N PHE A 147 -7.16 -3.34 18.04
CA PHE A 147 -7.07 -2.36 19.12
C PHE A 147 -5.62 -2.03 19.47
N VAL A 148 -4.79 -3.06 19.71
CA VAL A 148 -3.36 -2.91 20.03
C VAL A 148 -2.63 -2.20 18.89
N SER A 149 -2.81 -2.65 17.66
CA SER A 149 -2.19 -2.01 16.48
C SER A 149 -2.64 -0.56 16.30
N THR A 150 -3.88 -0.26 16.65
CA THR A 150 -4.41 1.12 16.62
C THR A 150 -3.71 1.99 17.65
N MET A 151 -3.55 1.48 18.88
CA MET A 151 -2.84 2.18 19.95
C MET A 151 -1.39 2.43 19.58
N GLU A 152 -0.68 1.41 19.09
CA GLU A 152 0.72 1.54 18.66
C GLU A 152 0.90 2.62 17.58
N ARG A 153 0.09 2.56 16.52
CA ARG A 153 0.22 3.49 15.39
C ARG A 153 -0.29 4.90 15.68
N THR A 154 -1.24 5.03 16.59
CA THR A 154 -1.81 6.34 16.94
C THR A 154 -0.98 7.08 17.96
N LEU A 155 -0.44 6.36 18.95
CA LEU A 155 0.27 6.95 20.08
C LEU A 155 1.79 6.94 19.90
N ASN A 156 2.32 6.45 18.78
CA ASN A 156 3.75 6.13 18.62
C ASN A 156 4.28 5.29 19.80
N ALA A 157 3.41 4.45 20.35
CA ALA A 157 3.63 3.74 21.60
C ALA A 157 4.41 2.42 21.37
N SER A 158 5.32 2.39 20.40
CA SER A 158 6.21 1.24 20.14
C SER A 158 7.01 0.78 21.37
N ASN A 159 7.02 1.59 22.45
CA ASN A 159 7.65 1.26 23.71
C ASN A 159 6.70 0.66 24.76
N PHE A 160 5.38 0.62 24.50
CA PHE A 160 4.40 0.17 25.49
C PHE A 160 4.06 -1.31 25.39
N ILE A 161 4.26 -1.91 24.22
CA ILE A 161 3.86 -3.30 23.96
C ILE A 161 5.10 -4.05 23.53
N ASN A 162 5.66 -4.81 24.45
CA ASN A 162 6.65 -5.80 24.09
C ASN A 162 5.93 -6.93 23.35
N SER A 163 6.01 -6.91 22.02
CA SER A 163 5.34 -7.88 21.14
C SER A 163 5.71 -9.33 21.47
N GLU A 164 6.92 -9.58 21.99
CA GLU A 164 7.33 -10.92 22.45
C GLU A 164 6.51 -11.38 23.67
N ALA A 165 6.17 -10.50 24.60
CA ALA A 165 5.39 -10.86 25.78
C ALA A 165 3.93 -11.23 25.45
N MET A 166 3.36 -10.70 24.39
CA MET A 166 2.02 -11.07 23.93
C MET A 166 1.98 -12.45 23.27
N TRP A 167 3.00 -12.81 22.48
CA TRP A 167 3.05 -14.10 21.78
C TRP A 167 3.35 -15.28 22.71
N THR A 168 4.05 -15.08 23.81
CA THR A 168 4.36 -16.12 24.81
C THR A 168 3.17 -16.55 25.65
N HIS A 169 2.08 -15.77 25.68
CA HIS A 169 0.86 -16.13 26.42
C HIS A 169 -0.15 -16.96 25.64
N TYR A 170 0.06 -17.16 24.33
CA TYR A 170 -0.85 -17.88 23.43
C TYR A 170 -0.29 -19.19 22.87
N ASN A 171 0.91 -19.61 23.30
CA ASN A 171 1.49 -20.93 23.10
C ASN A 171 1.54 -21.64 24.47
#